data_4cf8932c2f87f1f6e799bbc798357b8f
#
_entry.id   4cf8932c2f87f1f6e799bbc798357b8f
#
_cell.length_a   1.000
_cell.length_b   1.000
_cell.length_c   1.000
_cell.angle_alpha   90.00
_cell.angle_beta   90.00
_cell.angle_gamma   90.00
#
_symmetry.space_group_name_H-M   'P 1'
#
loop_
_entity.id
_entity.type
_entity.pdbx_description
1 polymer ?
#
loop_
_entity_poly.entity_id
_entity_poly.type
_entity_poly.pdbx_seq_one_letter_code
_entity_poly.pdbx_strand_id
1 'polypeptide(L)'
;MIFASGGRPARLAIVVFTFALASGVASAQERSNPNCPTESVFFDPGHGQDIAVPNNFKVSVFAKDLNFPTGIAFSGNSKNFQVFVIESGKGLPSGSDETTDCNSNNKATVGGPTSPTNPFTPDLLVFDEKGNKVAGPLGKFSGPTSASFQKDGPAIGLAFENGFGGGTLFGTDSNQGVRGATSGGGNNTSRVVKIDLARNLSSATVNGFINGLPTGDHPTELLVIKDGFLYWSQGSATNSGVTGHDNGGGGNQHDIACQEITLSNNVFDSGDGHMTSGFSNHGVQRKGARVRAFESATADGMCTGAILRAKISNKRVEPFSWGYRNPFGLRFAPQDHALQGGLFVTENGEDERGARPTNNAPDRLQLAQMKNGKPDFHGWPDRFGFLDSTQAVFNPQGGPGDDLCNPTKGSPGTATTFPACKPVVQGEDSPVKHVLAFPPQPPVAPLALEPADVAAVGPDFAPNSFATGVVRRGAALVAREGDFGFSAGNGEPEAGHDIELVNFSKRGEPLKLELSRFAFNCASENQGVDPNGTPTCQDKATGEDRSLDQAFAESTAARIIHGINRPIQVQFGPDGALYLVDYGAVRDFGQSDPRSKFITPADAPLVQIPKTGVIWKIERVGGKDHGDDDDD
;
A
#
# COMPACT_ATOMS: atom_id res chain seq x y z
N MET A 1 -60.38 -16.93 -79.72
CA MET A 1 -60.00 -15.51 -79.64
C MET A 1 -60.04 -15.18 -78.16
N ILE A 2 -59.05 -15.33 -77.39
CA ILE A 2 -57.93 -14.53 -77.03
C ILE A 2 -58.34 -13.14 -76.52
N PHE A 3 -58.27 -12.92 -75.28
CA PHE A 3 -57.66 -11.76 -74.70
C PHE A 3 -57.19 -12.08 -73.23
N ALA A 4 -55.89 -11.92 -73.04
CA ALA A 4 -55.20 -12.00 -71.73
C ALA A 4 -55.27 -10.68 -71.04
N SER A 5 -55.50 -10.63 -69.73
CA SER A 5 -55.28 -9.49 -68.89
C SER A 5 -54.26 -9.80 -67.82
N GLY A 6 -53.12 -9.17 -67.94
CA GLY A 6 -52.00 -9.30 -67.00
C GLY A 6 -52.25 -8.56 -65.67
N GLY A 7 -52.16 -9.27 -64.56
CA GLY A 7 -52.08 -8.68 -63.23
C GLY A 7 -50.61 -8.52 -62.81
N ARG A 8 -50.20 -7.34 -62.46
CA ARG A 8 -48.87 -7.05 -61.86
C ARG A 8 -48.86 -7.45 -60.38
N PRO A 9 -47.83 -8.14 -59.92
CA PRO A 9 -47.70 -8.36 -58.44
C PRO A 9 -47.16 -7.10 -57.75
N ALA A 10 -47.87 -6.69 -56.69
CA ALA A 10 -47.40 -5.68 -55.75
C ALA A 10 -46.20 -6.23 -54.97
N ARG A 11 -45.06 -5.56 -55.10
CA ARG A 11 -43.88 -5.84 -54.27
C ARG A 11 -44.09 -5.19 -52.90
N LEU A 12 -44.30 -6.02 -51.90
CA LEU A 12 -44.27 -5.61 -50.48
C LEU A 12 -42.80 -5.39 -50.09
N ALA A 13 -42.37 -4.15 -49.90
CA ALA A 13 -41.06 -3.83 -49.37
C ALA A 13 -41.11 -3.98 -47.86
N ILE A 14 -40.55 -5.05 -47.32
CA ILE A 14 -40.30 -5.21 -45.91
C ILE A 14 -39.05 -4.36 -45.58
N VAL A 15 -39.26 -3.21 -44.93
CA VAL A 15 -38.15 -2.43 -44.33
C VAL A 15 -37.82 -3.09 -43.01
N VAL A 16 -36.76 -3.87 -42.99
CA VAL A 16 -36.18 -4.38 -41.74
C VAL A 16 -35.37 -3.26 -41.11
N PHE A 17 -35.93 -2.63 -40.07
CA PHE A 17 -35.16 -1.77 -39.19
C PHE A 17 -34.26 -2.65 -38.31
N THR A 18 -33.02 -2.83 -38.71
CA THR A 18 -31.97 -3.32 -37.81
C THR A 18 -31.62 -2.21 -36.83
N PHE A 19 -32.19 -2.27 -35.63
CA PHE A 19 -31.64 -1.56 -34.49
C PHE A 19 -30.29 -2.20 -34.18
N ALA A 20 -29.22 -1.63 -34.67
CA ALA A 20 -27.90 -1.86 -34.15
C ALA A 20 -27.86 -1.24 -32.76
N LEU A 21 -28.09 -2.05 -31.72
CA LEU A 21 -27.63 -1.75 -30.39
C LEU A 21 -26.11 -1.75 -30.48
N ALA A 22 -25.54 -0.59 -30.73
CA ALA A 22 -24.14 -0.33 -30.45
C ALA A 22 -24.01 -0.29 -28.93
N SER A 23 -23.92 -1.48 -28.30
CA SER A 23 -23.24 -1.62 -27.04
C SER A 23 -21.80 -1.19 -27.31
N GLY A 24 -21.48 0.06 -27.00
CA GLY A 24 -20.11 0.53 -27.00
C GLY A 24 -19.32 -0.30 -26.00
N VAL A 25 -18.72 -1.36 -26.45
CA VAL A 25 -17.64 -2.02 -25.73
C VAL A 25 -16.55 -0.95 -25.72
N ALA A 26 -16.36 -0.29 -24.61
CA ALA A 26 -15.18 0.53 -24.38
C ALA A 26 -14.00 -0.41 -24.60
N SER A 27 -13.30 -0.25 -25.70
CA SER A 27 -12.13 -1.07 -25.99
C SER A 27 -11.06 -0.72 -24.97
N ALA A 28 -10.52 -1.71 -24.29
CA ALA A 28 -9.38 -1.55 -23.41
C ALA A 28 -8.28 -0.77 -24.13
N GLN A 29 -7.72 0.23 -23.46
CA GLN A 29 -6.66 1.05 -24.03
C GLN A 29 -5.30 0.52 -23.60
N GLU A 30 -4.40 0.35 -24.54
CA GLU A 30 -3.02 0.03 -24.21
C GLU A 30 -2.40 1.21 -23.43
N ARG A 31 -1.83 0.90 -22.28
CA ARG A 31 -1.06 1.81 -21.43
C ARG A 31 0.34 1.24 -21.30
N SER A 32 1.35 2.07 -21.41
CA SER A 32 2.74 1.65 -21.26
C SER A 32 3.52 2.62 -20.40
N ASN A 33 4.60 2.12 -19.82
CA ASN A 33 5.58 2.98 -19.20
C ASN A 33 6.37 3.71 -20.30
N PRO A 34 6.39 5.05 -20.31
CA PRO A 34 7.06 5.80 -21.38
C PRO A 34 8.59 5.62 -21.42
N ASN A 35 9.19 5.18 -20.31
CA ASN A 35 10.63 4.85 -20.25
C ASN A 35 10.89 3.38 -20.59
N CYS A 36 9.85 2.55 -20.61
CA CYS A 36 9.85 1.12 -20.85
C CYS A 36 8.67 0.75 -21.74
N PRO A 37 8.65 1.13 -23.03
CA PRO A 37 7.47 0.94 -23.86
C PRO A 37 7.05 -0.52 -24.07
N THR A 38 7.95 -1.48 -23.82
CA THR A 38 7.65 -2.91 -23.85
C THR A 38 6.82 -3.36 -22.64
N GLU A 39 6.85 -2.60 -21.57
CA GLU A 39 6.03 -2.82 -20.39
C GLU A 39 4.70 -2.10 -20.61
N SER A 40 3.71 -2.87 -21.06
CA SER A 40 2.39 -2.35 -21.35
C SER A 40 1.30 -3.31 -20.87
N VAL A 41 0.15 -2.75 -20.60
CA VAL A 41 -1.08 -3.48 -20.24
C VAL A 41 -2.25 -2.91 -21.02
N PHE A 42 -3.24 -3.74 -21.31
CA PHE A 42 -4.54 -3.26 -21.75
C PHE A 42 -5.37 -2.91 -20.52
N PHE A 43 -5.66 -1.63 -20.35
CA PHE A 43 -6.37 -1.11 -19.21
C PHE A 43 -7.82 -0.78 -19.53
N ASP A 44 -8.72 -1.41 -18.80
CA ASP A 44 -10.14 -1.08 -18.79
C ASP A 44 -10.70 -1.36 -17.38
N PRO A 45 -10.88 -0.37 -16.53
CA PRO A 45 -11.43 -0.60 -15.20
C PRO A 45 -12.90 -1.06 -15.21
N GLY A 46 -13.55 -1.07 -16.36
CA GLY A 46 -14.98 -1.36 -16.48
C GLY A 46 -15.84 -0.37 -15.70
N HIS A 47 -16.85 -0.89 -15.02
CA HIS A 47 -17.76 -0.15 -14.16
C HIS A 47 -17.81 -0.73 -12.75
N GLY A 48 -16.84 -1.55 -12.37
CA GLY A 48 -16.83 -2.30 -11.11
C GLY A 48 -17.62 -3.61 -11.15
N GLN A 49 -18.06 -4.05 -12.34
CA GLN A 49 -18.83 -5.29 -12.51
C GLN A 49 -18.02 -6.54 -12.12
N ASP A 50 -16.70 -6.49 -12.26
CA ASP A 50 -15.80 -7.61 -11.97
C ASP A 50 -15.18 -7.51 -10.56
N ILE A 51 -15.83 -6.74 -9.68
CA ILE A 51 -15.50 -6.65 -8.27
C ILE A 51 -16.66 -7.22 -7.46
N ALA A 52 -16.43 -8.35 -6.80
CA ALA A 52 -17.39 -8.93 -5.89
C ALA A 52 -17.45 -8.14 -4.58
N VAL A 53 -18.66 -7.84 -4.12
CA VAL A 53 -18.96 -7.18 -2.84
C VAL A 53 -20.16 -7.85 -2.18
N PRO A 54 -20.39 -7.68 -0.86
CA PRO A 54 -21.58 -8.20 -0.23
C PRO A 54 -22.87 -7.68 -0.85
N ASN A 55 -23.97 -8.43 -0.70
CA ASN A 55 -25.29 -7.93 -1.06
C ASN A 55 -25.54 -6.53 -0.45
N ASN A 56 -26.28 -5.68 -1.16
CA ASN A 56 -26.58 -4.30 -0.76
C ASN A 56 -25.40 -3.31 -0.92
N PHE A 57 -24.34 -3.68 -1.61
CA PHE A 57 -23.30 -2.76 -2.03
C PHE A 57 -23.18 -2.71 -3.55
N LYS A 58 -22.71 -1.60 -4.04
CA LYS A 58 -22.44 -1.36 -5.45
C LYS A 58 -21.08 -0.68 -5.61
N VAL A 59 -20.31 -1.18 -6.55
CA VAL A 59 -19.04 -0.58 -6.95
C VAL A 59 -19.24 0.27 -8.22
N SER A 60 -18.53 1.37 -8.30
CA SER A 60 -18.46 2.21 -9.49
C SER A 60 -17.09 2.88 -9.58
N VAL A 61 -16.70 3.27 -10.79
CA VAL A 61 -15.52 4.11 -11.00
C VAL A 61 -15.89 5.55 -10.67
N PHE A 62 -15.19 6.15 -9.71
CA PHE A 62 -15.31 7.57 -9.37
C PHE A 62 -14.37 8.42 -10.23
N ALA A 63 -13.09 8.04 -10.33
CA ALA A 63 -12.10 8.67 -11.20
C ALA A 63 -11.14 7.61 -11.74
N LYS A 64 -10.61 7.82 -12.93
CA LYS A 64 -9.70 6.90 -13.60
C LYS A 64 -8.63 7.65 -14.40
N ASP A 65 -7.74 6.91 -15.04
CA ASP A 65 -6.60 7.43 -15.80
C ASP A 65 -5.62 8.24 -14.92
N LEU A 66 -5.49 7.84 -13.63
CA LEU A 66 -4.62 8.47 -12.64
C LEU A 66 -3.20 7.88 -12.71
N ASN A 67 -2.22 8.67 -12.26
CA ASN A 67 -0.82 8.25 -12.21
C ASN A 67 -0.46 7.93 -10.76
N PHE A 68 -0.58 6.67 -10.36
CA PHE A 68 -0.11 6.19 -9.07
C PHE A 68 -0.72 6.93 -7.87
N PRO A 69 -2.06 7.01 -7.76
CA PRO A 69 -2.69 7.65 -6.61
C PRO A 69 -2.42 6.86 -5.33
N THR A 70 -2.14 7.55 -4.23
CA THR A 70 -1.81 6.93 -2.94
C THR A 70 -2.65 7.44 -1.79
N GLY A 71 -3.07 8.70 -1.82
CA GLY A 71 -3.82 9.29 -0.72
C GLY A 71 -5.03 10.07 -1.16
N ILE A 72 -6.05 10.09 -0.30
CA ILE A 72 -7.31 10.79 -0.54
C ILE A 72 -7.73 11.58 0.69
N ALA A 73 -8.30 12.76 0.49
CA ALA A 73 -8.92 13.56 1.53
C ALA A 73 -10.15 14.30 1.01
N PHE A 74 -11.09 14.61 1.89
CA PHE A 74 -12.36 15.23 1.53
C PHE A 74 -12.56 16.54 2.26
N SER A 75 -13.22 17.50 1.59
CA SER A 75 -13.69 18.75 2.21
C SER A 75 -15.08 19.11 1.70
N GLY A 76 -16.02 19.33 2.61
CA GLY A 76 -17.39 19.68 2.30
C GLY A 76 -18.41 18.89 3.14
N ASN A 77 -19.61 18.77 2.61
CA ASN A 77 -20.70 18.04 3.27
C ASN A 77 -21.25 16.95 2.34
N SER A 78 -22.17 16.13 2.83
CA SER A 78 -22.69 14.96 2.12
C SER A 78 -23.28 15.22 0.72
N LYS A 79 -23.58 16.45 0.36
CA LYS A 79 -24.19 16.80 -0.94
C LYS A 79 -23.29 17.63 -1.83
N ASN A 80 -22.29 18.28 -1.25
CA ASN A 80 -21.35 19.13 -1.98
C ASN A 80 -19.99 19.06 -1.29
N PHE A 81 -19.08 18.35 -1.89
CA PHE A 81 -17.74 18.17 -1.38
C PHE A 81 -16.72 18.08 -2.51
N GLN A 82 -15.48 18.28 -2.15
CA GLN A 82 -14.33 18.10 -3.03
C GLN A 82 -13.53 16.90 -2.55
N VAL A 83 -12.97 16.19 -3.51
CA VAL A 83 -12.12 15.03 -3.29
C VAL A 83 -10.71 15.39 -3.76
N PHE A 84 -9.77 15.35 -2.85
CA PHE A 84 -8.36 15.63 -3.09
C PHE A 84 -7.62 14.31 -3.18
N VAL A 85 -6.91 14.10 -4.28
CA VAL A 85 -6.15 12.87 -4.55
C VAL A 85 -4.71 13.26 -4.81
N ILE A 86 -3.78 12.64 -4.07
CA ILE A 86 -2.35 12.80 -4.32
C ILE A 86 -1.88 11.68 -5.25
N GLU A 87 -1.18 12.05 -6.31
CA GLU A 87 -0.41 11.14 -7.16
C GLU A 87 1.01 11.05 -6.61
N SER A 88 1.50 9.84 -6.33
CA SER A 88 2.73 9.65 -5.57
C SER A 88 4.01 10.07 -6.29
N GLY A 89 3.94 10.12 -7.62
CA GLY A 89 5.14 10.28 -8.43
C GLY A 89 5.88 8.95 -8.59
N LYS A 90 7.20 9.01 -8.50
CA LYS A 90 8.06 7.87 -8.68
C LYS A 90 8.23 7.08 -7.40
N GLY A 91 8.23 5.78 -7.54
CA GLY A 91 8.49 4.88 -6.43
C GLY A 91 7.24 4.49 -5.67
N LEU A 92 7.01 3.19 -5.60
CA LEU A 92 6.22 2.61 -4.55
C LEU A 92 6.86 2.94 -3.21
N PRO A 93 6.13 2.82 -2.10
CA PRO A 93 6.68 3.00 -0.76
C PRO A 93 7.94 2.17 -0.50
N SER A 94 8.10 1.03 -1.14
CA SER A 94 9.34 0.22 -1.10
C SER A 94 10.53 0.83 -1.84
N GLY A 95 10.32 1.86 -2.61
CA GLY A 95 11.38 2.62 -3.28
C GLY A 95 12.17 1.88 -4.34
N SER A 96 11.69 0.76 -4.78
CA SER A 96 12.23 0.11 -5.95
C SER A 96 11.80 0.92 -7.15
N ASP A 97 12.67 1.78 -7.49
CA ASP A 97 12.36 2.77 -8.45
C ASP A 97 12.71 2.34 -9.83
N GLU A 98 12.62 1.37 -10.32
CA GLU A 98 12.95 1.09 -11.59
C GLU A 98 13.85 0.08 -11.94
N THR A 99 13.74 -0.25 -12.83
CA THR A 99 14.19 -1.30 -13.57
C THR A 99 15.38 -0.97 -14.39
N THR A 100 16.37 -1.73 -14.24
CA THR A 100 17.50 -1.76 -15.13
C THR A 100 17.09 -2.11 -16.55
N ASP A 101 16.05 -2.91 -16.74
CA ASP A 101 15.52 -3.26 -18.04
C ASP A 101 15.01 -2.05 -18.82
N CYS A 102 14.50 -1.07 -18.12
CA CYS A 102 14.03 0.16 -18.69
C CYS A 102 15.08 1.23 -18.79
N ASN A 103 16.34 0.89 -18.67
CA ASN A 103 17.43 1.82 -18.70
C ASN A 103 17.31 2.92 -17.65
N SER A 104 17.72 2.64 -16.44
CA SER A 104 17.69 3.54 -15.28
C SER A 104 18.26 4.94 -15.52
N ASN A 105 19.11 5.11 -16.52
CA ASN A 105 19.66 6.41 -16.89
C ASN A 105 18.65 7.36 -17.54
N ASN A 106 17.52 6.83 -18.04
CA ASN A 106 16.46 7.64 -18.63
C ASN A 106 15.28 7.85 -17.67
N LYS A 107 15.53 7.80 -16.39
CA LYS A 107 14.57 8.00 -15.33
C LYS A 107 13.64 9.18 -15.62
N ALA A 108 12.40 8.85 -15.97
CA ALA A 108 11.28 9.76 -15.93
C ALA A 108 11.48 11.11 -16.62
N THR A 109 11.95 11.09 -17.83
CA THR A 109 12.13 12.33 -18.59
C THR A 109 11.02 12.62 -19.57
N VAL A 110 9.80 12.14 -19.33
CA VAL A 110 8.66 12.56 -20.14
C VAL A 110 8.48 14.07 -19.98
N GLY A 111 9.12 14.81 -20.85
CA GLY A 111 9.17 16.27 -20.77
C GLY A 111 10.08 16.85 -19.66
N GLY A 112 10.86 16.02 -18.96
CA GLY A 112 11.70 16.41 -17.84
C GLY A 112 10.96 16.54 -16.50
N PRO A 113 11.70 16.67 -15.37
CA PRO A 113 11.12 16.65 -14.03
C PRO A 113 10.16 17.80 -13.74
N THR A 114 10.28 18.91 -14.46
CA THR A 114 9.42 20.08 -14.30
C THR A 114 8.20 20.05 -15.21
N SER A 115 8.08 19.06 -16.09
CA SER A 115 6.94 18.96 -17.00
C SER A 115 5.64 18.67 -16.25
N PRO A 116 4.56 19.40 -16.51
CA PRO A 116 3.26 19.10 -15.91
C PRO A 116 2.68 17.74 -16.37
N THR A 117 3.19 17.19 -17.44
CA THR A 117 2.75 15.88 -17.98
C THR A 117 3.62 14.71 -17.54
N ASN A 118 4.69 14.96 -16.77
CA ASN A 118 5.51 13.88 -16.23
C ASN A 118 4.74 13.08 -15.17
N PRO A 119 4.41 11.81 -15.37
CA PRO A 119 3.63 11.03 -14.42
C PRO A 119 4.42 10.64 -13.17
N PHE A 120 5.74 10.76 -13.19
CA PHE A 120 6.64 10.30 -12.14
C PHE A 120 7.05 11.41 -11.16
N THR A 121 6.40 12.53 -11.17
CA THR A 121 6.60 13.64 -10.23
C THR A 121 5.31 13.86 -9.44
N PRO A 122 5.35 13.86 -8.10
CA PRO A 122 4.13 13.99 -7.30
C PRO A 122 3.34 15.25 -7.61
N ASP A 123 2.02 15.14 -7.53
CA ASP A 123 1.12 16.27 -7.62
C ASP A 123 -0.24 15.98 -6.93
N LEU A 124 -1.10 16.99 -6.90
CA LEU A 124 -2.41 16.92 -6.30
C LEU A 124 -3.49 17.19 -7.34
N LEU A 125 -4.46 16.31 -7.41
CA LEU A 125 -5.68 16.45 -8.21
C LEU A 125 -6.87 16.76 -7.32
N VAL A 126 -7.85 17.49 -7.85
CA VAL A 126 -9.10 17.79 -7.15
C VAL A 126 -10.28 17.44 -8.04
N PHE A 127 -11.25 16.74 -7.47
CA PHE A 127 -12.48 16.32 -8.12
C PHE A 127 -13.70 16.90 -7.38
N ASP A 128 -14.81 17.07 -8.10
CA ASP A 128 -16.13 17.31 -7.48
C ASP A 128 -16.74 16.00 -6.94
N GLU A 129 -17.90 16.09 -6.29
CA GLU A 129 -18.62 14.94 -5.74
C GLU A 129 -19.11 13.92 -6.77
N LYS A 130 -18.99 14.25 -8.06
CA LYS A 130 -19.36 13.38 -9.19
C LYS A 130 -18.16 12.73 -9.88
N GLY A 131 -16.94 13.01 -9.40
CA GLY A 131 -15.72 12.49 -10.00
C GLY A 131 -15.22 13.31 -11.20
N ASN A 132 -15.77 14.49 -11.47
CA ASN A 132 -15.21 15.36 -12.50
C ASN A 132 -13.97 16.08 -11.95
N LYS A 133 -12.86 16.03 -12.67
CA LYS A 133 -11.65 16.75 -12.29
C LYS A 133 -11.87 18.26 -12.42
N VAL A 134 -11.78 18.98 -11.30
CA VAL A 134 -11.96 20.43 -11.25
C VAL A 134 -10.65 21.20 -11.16
N ALA A 135 -9.56 20.55 -10.69
CA ALA A 135 -8.22 21.15 -10.66
C ALA A 135 -7.11 20.10 -10.70
N GLY A 136 -5.91 20.54 -11.02
CA GLY A 136 -4.69 19.74 -11.03
C GLY A 136 -4.07 19.57 -12.43
N PRO A 137 -2.77 19.25 -12.49
CA PRO A 137 -1.86 18.97 -11.37
C PRO A 137 -1.52 20.23 -10.55
N LEU A 138 -1.60 20.13 -9.23
CA LEU A 138 -1.25 21.20 -8.30
C LEU A 138 -0.01 20.83 -7.48
N GLY A 139 0.80 21.83 -7.10
CA GLY A 139 1.96 21.62 -6.25
C GLY A 139 3.11 20.82 -6.87
N LYS A 140 3.02 20.54 -8.17
CA LYS A 140 4.05 19.78 -8.89
C LYS A 140 5.40 20.48 -8.89
N PHE A 141 6.47 19.69 -8.81
CA PHE A 141 7.82 20.20 -8.80
C PHE A 141 8.13 21.09 -10.03
N SER A 142 8.60 22.30 -9.79
CA SER A 142 8.94 23.26 -10.84
C SER A 142 10.39 23.77 -10.74
N GLY A 143 11.16 23.27 -9.76
CA GLY A 143 12.56 23.60 -9.56
C GLY A 143 12.99 23.48 -8.08
N PRO A 144 14.28 23.47 -7.80
CA PRO A 144 14.83 23.21 -6.46
C PRO A 144 14.39 24.22 -5.39
N THR A 145 14.01 25.43 -5.79
CA THR A 145 13.56 26.50 -4.89
C THR A 145 12.04 26.65 -4.88
N SER A 146 11.32 25.79 -5.60
CA SER A 146 9.86 25.87 -5.64
C SER A 146 9.23 25.38 -4.32
N ALA A 147 8.16 26.03 -3.91
CA ALA A 147 7.30 25.55 -2.83
C ALA A 147 6.32 24.50 -3.40
N SER A 148 6.82 23.30 -3.66
CA SER A 148 6.17 22.20 -4.35
C SER A 148 6.46 20.87 -3.67
N PHE A 149 5.80 19.79 -4.11
CA PHE A 149 6.23 18.43 -3.77
C PHE A 149 7.68 18.20 -4.22
N GLN A 150 8.32 17.21 -3.62
CA GLN A 150 9.67 16.81 -4.03
C GLN A 150 9.65 16.18 -5.42
N LYS A 151 10.80 16.16 -6.07
CA LYS A 151 10.91 15.78 -7.47
C LYS A 151 10.47 14.34 -7.76
N ASP A 152 10.94 13.42 -6.94
CA ASP A 152 10.81 11.99 -7.25
C ASP A 152 9.69 11.30 -6.44
N GLY A 153 9.39 11.74 -5.23
CA GLY A 153 8.40 11.09 -4.36
C GLY A 153 8.99 9.91 -3.54
N PRO A 154 8.15 9.07 -2.95
CA PRO A 154 6.69 9.11 -3.01
C PRO A 154 6.06 10.20 -2.15
N ALA A 155 4.94 10.73 -2.60
CA ALA A 155 4.00 11.46 -1.78
C ALA A 155 2.79 10.54 -1.51
N ILE A 156 2.34 10.38 -0.24
CA ILE A 156 1.45 9.29 0.10
C ILE A 156 0.18 9.74 0.80
N GLY A 157 0.31 10.38 1.96
CA GLY A 157 -0.83 10.68 2.82
C GLY A 157 -1.42 12.07 2.61
N LEU A 158 -2.72 12.22 2.82
CA LEU A 158 -3.45 13.50 2.87
C LEU A 158 -4.41 13.54 4.05
N ALA A 159 -4.49 14.67 4.75
CA ALA A 159 -5.53 14.92 5.75
C ALA A 159 -5.82 16.41 5.91
N PHE A 160 -7.09 16.75 6.03
CA PHE A 160 -7.52 18.09 6.47
C PHE A 160 -7.52 18.20 7.99
N GLU A 161 -7.07 19.35 8.50
CA GLU A 161 -7.01 19.67 9.93
C GLU A 161 -8.36 19.46 10.64
N ASN A 162 -9.45 19.85 10.01
CA ASN A 162 -10.80 19.73 10.55
C ASN A 162 -11.61 18.60 9.88
N GLY A 163 -10.94 17.59 9.33
CA GLY A 163 -11.60 16.52 8.59
C GLY A 163 -12.47 17.10 7.45
N PHE A 164 -13.70 16.68 7.34
CA PHE A 164 -14.61 17.21 6.30
C PHE A 164 -14.89 18.72 6.39
N GLY A 165 -14.65 19.35 7.54
CA GLY A 165 -14.70 20.80 7.68
C GLY A 165 -13.57 21.55 6.95
N GLY A 166 -12.63 20.86 6.34
CA GLY A 166 -11.50 21.43 5.62
C GLY A 166 -10.45 22.04 6.55
N GLY A 167 -10.10 23.30 6.34
CA GLY A 167 -9.00 23.95 7.03
C GLY A 167 -7.66 23.73 6.33
N THR A 168 -6.58 23.59 7.09
CA THR A 168 -5.26 23.32 6.53
C THR A 168 -5.18 21.90 5.99
N LEU A 169 -4.71 21.75 4.75
CA LEU A 169 -4.39 20.43 4.19
C LEU A 169 -2.93 20.08 4.49
N PHE A 170 -2.72 18.88 5.03
CA PHE A 170 -1.41 18.32 5.25
C PHE A 170 -1.21 17.08 4.39
N GLY A 171 0.04 16.79 4.06
CA GLY A 171 0.41 15.57 3.34
C GLY A 171 1.77 15.07 3.78
N THR A 172 2.14 13.89 3.31
CA THR A 172 3.48 13.33 3.43
C THR A 172 4.17 13.36 2.08
N ASP A 173 5.48 13.56 2.08
CA ASP A 173 6.25 13.76 0.86
C ASP A 173 7.71 13.34 1.10
N SER A 174 8.27 12.57 0.21
CA SER A 174 9.62 12.01 0.29
C SER A 174 10.37 12.19 -1.03
N ASN A 175 11.67 11.95 -1.01
CA ASN A 175 12.47 11.84 -2.21
C ASN A 175 13.36 10.59 -2.12
N GLN A 176 12.78 9.45 -2.40
CA GLN A 176 13.49 8.17 -2.40
C GLN A 176 14.49 8.02 -3.55
N GLY A 177 14.38 8.83 -4.60
CA GLY A 177 15.36 8.85 -5.68
C GLY A 177 16.77 9.24 -5.26
N VAL A 178 16.95 9.77 -4.04
CA VAL A 178 18.28 10.02 -3.43
C VAL A 178 18.60 9.00 -2.34
N ARG A 179 17.79 7.96 -2.19
CA ARG A 179 18.03 6.85 -1.27
C ARG A 179 19.38 6.19 -1.60
N GLY A 180 20.15 5.86 -0.58
CA GLY A 180 21.47 5.24 -0.77
C GLY A 180 22.55 6.18 -1.25
N ALA A 181 22.30 7.47 -1.39
CA ALA A 181 23.37 8.41 -1.68
C ALA A 181 24.47 8.32 -0.61
N THR A 182 25.67 8.01 -1.03
CA THR A 182 26.84 7.71 -0.19
C THR A 182 27.39 8.91 0.58
N SER A 183 26.81 10.07 0.40
CA SER A 183 27.24 11.29 1.08
C SER A 183 26.69 11.34 2.51
N GLY A 184 27.29 10.60 3.37
CA GLY A 184 27.50 10.90 4.80
C GLY A 184 26.34 11.21 5.72
N GLY A 185 25.13 11.17 5.30
CA GLY A 185 24.05 11.73 6.10
C GLY A 185 22.71 11.03 6.04
N GLY A 186 22.63 9.78 5.65
CA GLY A 186 21.31 9.12 5.55
C GLY A 186 20.32 10.00 4.77
N ASN A 187 19.36 9.43 4.11
CA ASN A 187 18.42 10.23 3.36
C ASN A 187 17.30 10.73 4.26
N ASN A 188 17.52 11.80 4.95
CA ASN A 188 16.47 12.47 5.70
C ASN A 188 15.70 13.42 4.78
N THR A 189 15.16 12.88 3.70
CA THR A 189 14.40 13.64 2.71
C THR A 189 12.89 13.56 2.89
N SER A 190 12.40 12.68 3.77
CA SER A 190 10.98 12.62 4.10
C SER A 190 10.55 13.84 4.93
N ARG A 191 9.30 14.25 4.72
CA ARG A 191 8.71 15.39 5.42
C ARG A 191 7.19 15.29 5.51
N VAL A 192 6.61 15.91 6.51
CA VAL A 192 5.22 16.30 6.50
C VAL A 192 5.12 17.69 5.89
N VAL A 193 4.21 17.87 4.97
CA VAL A 193 4.02 19.15 4.26
C VAL A 193 2.69 19.81 4.63
N LYS A 194 2.68 21.14 4.56
CA LYS A 194 1.49 21.96 4.55
C LYS A 194 1.20 22.38 3.13
N ILE A 195 -0.02 22.17 2.68
CA ILE A 195 -0.47 22.48 1.32
C ILE A 195 -1.46 23.65 1.39
N ASP A 196 -1.00 24.80 0.95
CA ASP A 196 -1.81 26.02 0.89
C ASP A 196 -2.43 26.14 -0.51
N LEU A 197 -3.75 25.99 -0.58
CA LEU A 197 -4.52 26.01 -1.82
C LEU A 197 -5.04 27.44 -2.11
N ALA A 198 -4.92 27.89 -3.35
CA ALA A 198 -5.64 29.06 -3.80
C ALA A 198 -7.15 28.82 -3.74
N ARG A 199 -7.95 29.85 -3.39
CA ARG A 199 -9.41 29.70 -3.23
C ARG A 199 -10.13 29.16 -4.47
N ASN A 200 -9.62 29.48 -5.64
CA ASN A 200 -10.15 29.02 -6.93
C ASN A 200 -9.46 27.75 -7.44
N LEU A 201 -8.65 27.11 -6.60
CA LEU A 201 -7.87 25.91 -6.94
C LEU A 201 -6.94 26.07 -8.17
N SER A 202 -6.54 27.28 -8.51
CA SER A 202 -5.63 27.51 -9.64
C SER A 202 -4.17 27.15 -9.33
N SER A 203 -3.81 27.06 -8.05
CA SER A 203 -2.45 26.74 -7.61
C SER A 203 -2.44 26.15 -6.20
N ALA A 204 -1.37 25.45 -5.89
CA ALA A 204 -1.03 25.01 -4.54
C ALA A 204 0.41 25.39 -4.22
N THR A 205 0.66 25.78 -2.97
CA THR A 205 2.01 25.99 -2.43
C THR A 205 2.26 24.90 -1.39
N VAL A 206 3.28 24.08 -1.63
CA VAL A 206 3.62 22.93 -0.78
C VAL A 206 4.88 23.25 0.02
N ASN A 207 4.71 23.47 1.30
CA ASN A 207 5.79 23.83 2.21
C ASN A 207 6.10 22.71 3.19
N GLY A 208 7.37 22.47 3.46
CA GLY A 208 7.75 21.56 4.55
C GLY A 208 7.25 22.07 5.90
N PHE A 209 6.48 21.25 6.58
CA PHE A 209 5.95 21.52 7.92
C PHE A 209 6.82 20.88 9.01
N ILE A 210 7.12 19.59 8.87
CA ILE A 210 8.15 18.84 9.60
C ILE A 210 9.12 18.33 8.55
N ASN A 211 10.40 18.63 8.66
CA ASN A 211 11.42 18.26 7.69
C ASN A 211 12.48 17.35 8.32
N GLY A 212 13.30 16.72 7.48
CA GLY A 212 14.43 15.93 7.92
C GLY A 212 14.03 14.57 8.51
N LEU A 213 12.85 14.06 8.14
CA LEU A 213 12.41 12.72 8.55
C LEU A 213 13.19 11.65 7.77
N PRO A 214 13.48 10.50 8.39
CA PRO A 214 14.18 9.42 7.73
C PRO A 214 13.49 8.96 6.44
N THR A 215 14.29 8.63 5.45
CA THR A 215 13.84 8.03 4.19
C THR A 215 14.65 6.77 4.00
N GLY A 216 14.15 5.67 4.46
CA GLY A 216 14.83 4.38 4.40
C GLY A 216 14.23 3.45 3.36
N ASP A 217 14.17 2.19 3.70
CA ASP A 217 13.43 1.18 2.94
C ASP A 217 11.97 1.60 2.82
N HIS A 218 11.40 2.12 3.91
CA HIS A 218 10.07 2.71 3.94
C HIS A 218 10.13 4.18 4.40
N PRO A 219 9.48 5.09 3.66
CA PRO A 219 9.51 6.52 3.98
C PRO A 219 8.45 6.91 5.02
N THR A 220 8.08 8.18 5.04
CA THR A 220 6.92 8.70 5.75
C THR A 220 5.66 8.46 4.90
N GLU A 221 4.66 7.80 5.45
CA GLU A 221 3.53 7.27 4.68
C GLU A 221 2.20 7.95 5.05
N LEU A 222 1.16 7.21 5.47
CA LEU A 222 -0.12 7.83 5.77
C LEU A 222 -0.08 8.74 7.02
N LEU A 223 -1.02 9.67 7.08
CA LEU A 223 -1.15 10.56 8.22
C LEU A 223 -2.62 10.77 8.62
N VAL A 224 -2.85 11.03 9.90
CA VAL A 224 -4.14 11.42 10.44
C VAL A 224 -3.99 12.58 11.43
N ILE A 225 -5.08 13.33 11.63
CA ILE A 225 -5.11 14.46 12.55
C ILE A 225 -6.15 14.19 13.64
N LYS A 226 -5.76 14.37 14.90
CA LYS A 226 -6.66 14.27 16.03
C LYS A 226 -6.23 15.21 17.16
N ASP A 227 -7.17 15.92 17.75
CA ASP A 227 -6.98 16.78 18.94
C ASP A 227 -5.81 17.77 18.80
N GLY A 228 -5.63 18.34 17.61
CA GLY A 228 -4.57 19.31 17.30
C GLY A 228 -3.17 18.70 17.15
N PHE A 229 -3.09 17.38 17.01
CA PHE A 229 -1.86 16.66 16.67
C PHE A 229 -1.96 16.04 15.27
N LEU A 230 -0.88 16.14 14.54
CA LEU A 230 -0.57 15.30 13.38
C LEU A 230 0.03 14.00 13.89
N TYR A 231 -0.41 12.87 13.36
CA TYR A 231 0.18 11.54 13.53
C TYR A 231 0.54 11.02 12.16
N TRP A 232 1.71 10.46 12.01
CA TRP A 232 2.13 9.85 10.75
C TRP A 232 2.92 8.58 10.98
N SER A 233 2.84 7.69 10.02
CA SER A 233 3.68 6.50 9.99
C SER A 233 5.04 6.84 9.41
N GLN A 234 6.06 6.36 10.10
CA GLN A 234 7.45 6.45 9.71
C GLN A 234 8.01 5.04 9.61
N GLY A 235 8.25 4.58 8.40
CA GLY A 235 8.76 3.24 8.18
C GLY A 235 10.20 3.04 8.64
N SER A 236 10.64 1.80 8.64
CA SER A 236 12.01 1.43 8.98
C SER A 236 13.01 1.81 7.89
N ALA A 237 14.25 2.00 8.28
CA ALA A 237 15.33 2.22 7.33
C ALA A 237 15.79 0.92 6.64
N THR A 238 15.55 -0.23 7.28
CA THR A 238 15.96 -1.54 6.79
C THR A 238 14.80 -2.53 6.84
N ASN A 239 14.91 -3.64 6.13
CA ASN A 239 13.90 -4.70 6.17
C ASN A 239 13.71 -5.28 7.58
N SER A 240 14.78 -5.61 8.28
CA SER A 240 14.70 -6.32 9.56
C SER A 240 15.76 -5.90 10.60
N GLY A 241 16.04 -4.60 10.68
CA GLY A 241 16.89 -4.02 11.72
C GLY A 241 18.39 -4.04 11.42
N VAL A 242 18.81 -4.53 10.25
CA VAL A 242 20.22 -4.69 9.88
C VAL A 242 20.47 -4.05 8.51
N THR A 243 21.40 -3.13 8.45
CA THR A 243 21.83 -2.51 7.19
C THR A 243 22.54 -3.51 6.29
N GLY A 244 22.11 -3.64 5.04
CA GLY A 244 22.65 -4.60 4.08
C GLY A 244 22.41 -4.19 2.64
N HIS A 245 22.72 -5.11 1.73
CA HIS A 245 22.84 -4.84 0.32
C HIS A 245 21.58 -4.32 -0.38
N ASP A 246 20.42 -4.80 0.01
CA ASP A 246 19.14 -4.45 -0.60
C ASP A 246 18.34 -3.35 0.14
N ASN A 247 18.81 -2.92 1.29
CA ASN A 247 18.11 -1.90 2.07
C ASN A 247 18.45 -0.50 1.58
N GLY A 248 18.01 -0.19 0.37
CA GLY A 248 18.11 1.17 -0.13
C GLY A 248 19.51 1.67 -0.43
N GLY A 249 20.38 0.76 -0.79
CA GLY A 249 21.67 1.15 -1.40
C GLY A 249 22.76 1.46 -0.43
N GLY A 250 23.18 0.48 0.34
CA GLY A 250 24.54 0.38 0.89
C GLY A 250 25.12 1.65 1.50
N GLY A 251 24.33 2.48 2.06
CA GLY A 251 24.78 3.70 2.69
C GLY A 251 24.80 3.59 4.21
N ASN A 252 24.88 4.70 4.86
CA ASN A 252 24.84 4.81 6.32
C ASN A 252 23.42 4.79 6.87
N GLN A 253 22.44 4.37 6.08
CA GLN A 253 21.05 4.28 6.55
C GLN A 253 20.88 3.08 7.45
N HIS A 254 20.75 3.31 8.72
CA HIS A 254 20.41 2.32 9.71
C HIS A 254 19.18 2.76 10.49
N ASP A 255 18.55 1.81 11.12
CA ASP A 255 17.42 2.11 11.97
C ASP A 255 17.83 2.87 13.23
N ILE A 256 16.96 3.74 13.68
CA ILE A 256 17.15 4.62 14.82
C ILE A 256 16.10 4.27 15.86
N ALA A 257 16.54 3.87 17.04
CA ALA A 257 15.65 3.49 18.13
C ALA A 257 14.92 4.68 18.76
N CYS A 258 13.64 4.54 19.07
CA CYS A 258 12.87 5.56 19.81
C CYS A 258 13.12 5.55 21.32
N GLN A 259 13.71 4.48 21.83
CA GLN A 259 14.07 4.29 23.24
C GLN A 259 15.49 3.75 23.32
N GLU A 260 16.09 3.79 24.50
CA GLU A 260 17.37 3.12 24.72
C GLU A 260 17.20 1.60 24.56
N ILE A 261 18.08 0.97 23.78
CA ILE A 261 18.13 -0.47 23.54
C ILE A 261 19.50 -1.03 23.85
N THR A 262 19.58 -2.34 24.06
CA THR A 262 20.84 -3.10 24.15
C THR A 262 20.90 -4.08 22.99
N LEU A 263 21.94 -4.00 22.19
CA LEU A 263 22.15 -4.89 21.06
C LEU A 263 22.58 -6.28 21.56
N SER A 264 22.19 -7.30 20.81
CA SER A 264 22.72 -8.65 21.02
C SER A 264 24.21 -8.75 20.64
N ASN A 265 24.81 -9.90 20.89
CA ASN A 265 26.18 -10.18 20.41
C ASN A 265 26.20 -10.66 18.93
N ASN A 266 25.04 -10.75 18.29
CA ASN A 266 24.96 -11.20 16.91
C ASN A 266 25.42 -10.11 15.94
N VAL A 267 26.02 -10.55 14.86
CA VAL A 267 26.32 -9.76 13.69
C VAL A 267 25.86 -10.51 12.46
N PHE A 268 25.53 -9.78 11.42
CA PHE A 268 24.90 -10.29 10.22
C PHE A 268 25.75 -9.93 9.01
N ASP A 269 25.79 -10.80 8.03
CA ASP A 269 26.45 -10.55 6.75
C ASP A 269 25.62 -9.55 5.95
N SER A 270 26.19 -8.40 5.64
CA SER A 270 25.49 -7.32 4.90
C SER A 270 25.42 -7.56 3.39
N GLY A 271 25.88 -8.71 2.90
CA GLY A 271 25.80 -9.06 1.49
C GLY A 271 27.06 -8.73 0.67
N ASP A 272 28.04 -8.08 1.25
CA ASP A 272 29.30 -7.68 0.60
C ASP A 272 30.56 -8.08 1.40
N GLY A 273 30.40 -9.02 2.33
CA GLY A 273 31.44 -9.50 3.21
C GLY A 273 31.66 -8.68 4.48
N HIS A 274 30.90 -7.60 4.67
CA HIS A 274 30.92 -6.86 5.93
C HIS A 274 29.93 -7.45 6.93
N MET A 275 30.37 -7.54 8.18
CA MET A 275 29.52 -7.96 9.30
C MET A 275 28.98 -6.75 10.03
N THR A 276 27.66 -6.63 10.14
CA THR A 276 26.97 -5.47 10.71
C THR A 276 26.12 -5.88 11.91
N SER A 277 26.13 -5.12 12.99
CA SER A 277 25.16 -5.22 14.08
C SER A 277 23.85 -4.52 13.70
N GLY A 278 22.74 -4.93 14.30
CA GLY A 278 21.49 -4.18 14.15
C GLY A 278 21.62 -2.73 14.63
N PHE A 279 20.74 -1.85 14.16
CA PHE A 279 20.75 -0.41 14.50
C PHE A 279 22.14 0.23 14.38
N SER A 280 22.90 -0.18 13.38
CA SER A 280 24.26 0.28 13.16
C SER A 280 24.53 0.54 11.69
N ASN A 281 25.47 1.45 11.43
CA ASN A 281 25.94 1.70 10.08
C ASN A 281 26.54 0.42 9.46
N HIS A 282 26.45 0.33 8.16
CA HIS A 282 27.03 -0.75 7.38
C HIS A 282 28.49 -1.06 7.77
N GLY A 283 28.79 -2.32 8.00
CA GLY A 283 30.12 -2.78 8.42
C GLY A 283 30.49 -2.49 9.89
N VAL A 284 29.61 -1.85 10.65
CA VAL A 284 29.89 -1.52 12.06
C VAL A 284 29.37 -2.62 12.98
N GLN A 285 30.27 -3.15 13.83
CA GLN A 285 29.96 -4.16 14.83
C GLN A 285 29.88 -3.54 16.22
N ARG A 286 28.71 -3.61 16.84
CA ARG A 286 28.42 -3.04 18.17
C ARG A 286 27.86 -4.11 19.10
N LYS A 287 28.55 -5.25 19.21
CA LYS A 287 28.13 -6.42 20.00
C LYS A 287 27.89 -6.05 21.47
N GLY A 288 26.69 -6.30 21.99
CA GLY A 288 26.31 -6.03 23.36
C GLY A 288 26.25 -4.53 23.74
N ALA A 289 26.37 -3.64 22.78
CA ALA A 289 26.39 -2.20 23.06
C ALA A 289 25.01 -1.65 23.43
N ARG A 290 24.99 -0.62 24.26
CA ARG A 290 23.81 0.23 24.48
C ARG A 290 23.75 1.26 23.37
N VAL A 291 22.58 1.42 22.80
CA VAL A 291 22.24 2.44 21.81
C VAL A 291 21.24 3.38 22.45
N ARG A 292 21.55 4.67 22.43
CA ARG A 292 20.66 5.68 23.01
C ARG A 292 19.45 5.90 22.10
N ALA A 293 18.34 6.35 22.69
CA ALA A 293 17.22 6.86 21.91
C ALA A 293 17.69 7.97 20.98
N PHE A 294 17.20 7.95 19.74
CA PHE A 294 17.53 8.93 18.69
C PHE A 294 19.02 9.05 18.36
N GLU A 295 19.80 8.01 18.69
CA GLU A 295 21.22 7.98 18.33
C GLU A 295 21.37 7.75 16.83
N SER A 296 21.85 8.76 16.15
CA SER A 296 22.14 8.73 14.72
C SER A 296 23.56 9.24 14.46
N ALA A 297 24.14 8.82 13.35
CA ALA A 297 25.39 9.38 12.84
C ALA A 297 25.25 10.85 12.40
N THR A 298 24.04 11.34 12.25
CA THR A 298 23.70 12.72 11.92
C THR A 298 22.94 13.35 13.08
N ALA A 299 23.11 14.64 13.29
CA ALA A 299 22.59 15.35 14.46
C ALA A 299 21.05 15.39 14.60
N ASP A 300 20.32 15.04 13.54
CA ASP A 300 18.87 15.22 13.44
C ASP A 300 18.10 13.90 13.37
N GLY A 301 18.60 12.86 14.03
CA GLY A 301 18.00 11.52 13.96
C GLY A 301 16.61 11.46 14.62
N MET A 302 15.56 11.40 13.82
CA MET A 302 14.27 10.91 14.26
C MET A 302 14.27 9.39 14.19
N CYS A 303 13.55 8.75 15.12
CA CYS A 303 13.49 7.28 15.11
C CYS A 303 12.70 6.75 13.93
N THR A 304 13.01 5.51 13.56
CA THR A 304 12.41 4.76 12.46
C THR A 304 11.50 3.64 12.99
N GLY A 305 10.70 3.05 12.11
CA GLY A 305 9.78 1.98 12.50
C GLY A 305 8.80 2.45 13.60
N ALA A 306 8.15 3.59 13.39
CA ALA A 306 7.40 4.27 14.44
C ALA A 306 6.15 4.99 13.91
N ILE A 307 5.18 5.18 14.79
CA ILE A 307 4.19 6.23 14.64
C ILE A 307 4.72 7.46 15.39
N LEU A 308 4.99 8.51 14.64
CA LEU A 308 5.40 9.80 15.16
C LEU A 308 4.20 10.73 15.24
N ARG A 309 4.26 11.69 16.14
CA ARG A 309 3.27 12.77 16.21
C ARG A 309 3.91 14.12 16.47
N ALA A 310 3.22 15.18 16.05
CA ALA A 310 3.58 16.54 16.40
C ALA A 310 2.35 17.39 16.67
N LYS A 311 2.41 18.22 17.69
CA LYS A 311 1.37 19.23 17.90
C LYS A 311 1.46 20.29 16.81
N ILE A 312 0.36 20.54 16.09
CA ILE A 312 0.33 21.47 14.97
C ILE A 312 0.84 22.87 15.37
N SER A 313 0.50 23.32 16.58
CA SER A 313 0.82 24.67 17.04
C SER A 313 2.30 24.93 17.33
N ASN A 314 3.10 23.91 17.65
CA ASN A 314 4.51 24.07 18.04
C ASN A 314 5.49 23.17 17.30
N LYS A 315 4.98 22.25 16.46
CA LYS A 315 5.77 21.34 15.60
C LYS A 315 6.74 20.41 16.36
N ARG A 316 6.56 20.25 17.69
CA ARG A 316 7.42 19.36 18.47
C ARG A 316 7.08 17.91 18.14
N VAL A 317 8.04 17.21 17.57
CA VAL A 317 7.92 15.79 17.20
C VAL A 317 8.24 14.92 18.42
N GLU A 318 7.43 13.88 18.63
CA GLU A 318 7.66 12.84 19.62
C GLU A 318 7.12 11.50 19.12
N PRO A 319 7.71 10.35 19.52
CA PRO A 319 7.17 9.04 19.21
C PRO A 319 5.87 8.81 19.98
N PHE A 320 4.87 8.28 19.28
CA PHE A 320 3.61 7.83 19.86
C PHE A 320 3.64 6.33 20.17
N SER A 321 4.16 5.54 19.23
CA SER A 321 4.47 4.11 19.39
C SER A 321 5.60 3.73 18.43
N TRP A 322 6.24 2.58 18.65
CA TRP A 322 7.36 2.15 17.80
C TRP A 322 7.62 0.64 17.86
N GLY A 323 8.60 0.19 17.09
CA GLY A 323 8.90 -1.24 16.96
C GLY A 323 8.07 -1.90 15.87
N TYR A 324 7.94 -1.20 14.75
CA TYR A 324 7.34 -1.65 13.52
C TYR A 324 8.38 -1.74 12.41
N ARG A 325 8.11 -2.57 11.41
CA ARG A 325 8.85 -2.48 10.14
C ARG A 325 8.27 -1.40 9.26
N ASN A 326 7.06 -1.61 8.80
CA ASN A 326 6.35 -0.66 7.94
C ASN A 326 4.91 -0.43 8.43
N PRO A 327 4.71 0.49 9.39
CA PRO A 327 3.37 0.79 9.91
C PRO A 327 2.62 1.70 8.93
N PHE A 328 2.29 1.19 7.76
CA PHE A 328 1.80 1.99 6.63
C PHE A 328 0.52 2.76 6.94
N GLY A 329 -0.53 2.03 7.31
CA GLY A 329 -1.85 2.59 7.52
C GLY A 329 -2.15 2.93 8.96
N LEU A 330 -2.88 4.01 9.17
CA LEU A 330 -3.30 4.40 10.51
C LEU A 330 -4.67 5.09 10.53
N ARG A 331 -5.50 4.73 11.50
CA ARG A 331 -6.81 5.34 11.74
C ARG A 331 -7.20 5.27 13.20
N PHE A 332 -7.66 6.38 13.75
CA PHE A 332 -8.22 6.35 15.11
C PHE A 332 -9.59 5.66 15.13
N ALA A 333 -9.76 4.76 16.10
CA ALA A 333 -11.05 4.16 16.33
C ALA A 333 -12.09 5.23 16.71
N PRO A 334 -13.35 5.11 16.24
CA PRO A 334 -14.44 6.02 16.58
C PRO A 334 -14.69 6.09 18.11
N GLN A 335 -15.37 7.15 18.54
CA GLN A 335 -15.61 7.38 19.98
C GLN A 335 -16.35 6.26 20.70
N ASP A 336 -17.34 5.67 20.05
CA ASP A 336 -18.17 4.60 20.63
C ASP A 336 -17.65 3.19 20.29
N HIS A 337 -16.41 3.10 19.87
CA HIS A 337 -15.79 1.84 19.47
C HIS A 337 -15.12 1.13 20.64
N ALA A 338 -15.07 -0.21 20.62
CA ALA A 338 -14.35 -1.00 21.63
C ALA A 338 -12.85 -0.68 21.72
N LEU A 339 -12.26 -0.19 20.63
CA LEU A 339 -10.87 0.29 20.56
C LEU A 339 -10.75 1.80 20.78
N GLN A 340 -11.75 2.45 21.35
CA GLN A 340 -11.78 3.90 21.52
C GLN A 340 -10.49 4.44 22.15
N GLY A 341 -9.98 5.52 21.55
CA GLY A 341 -8.73 6.17 21.97
C GLY A 341 -7.47 5.49 21.48
N GLY A 342 -7.57 4.29 20.89
CA GLY A 342 -6.46 3.60 20.23
C GLY A 342 -6.33 4.01 18.76
N LEU A 343 -5.12 3.96 18.26
CA LEU A 343 -4.80 4.13 16.87
C LEU A 343 -4.64 2.75 16.24
N PHE A 344 -5.55 2.39 15.36
CA PHE A 344 -5.47 1.17 14.57
C PHE A 344 -4.38 1.38 13.50
N VAL A 345 -3.45 0.44 13.43
CA VAL A 345 -2.28 0.49 12.55
C VAL A 345 -2.20 -0.82 11.76
N THR A 346 -1.98 -0.72 10.48
CA THR A 346 -1.60 -1.86 9.63
C THR A 346 -0.10 -1.85 9.44
N GLU A 347 0.53 -3.00 9.52
CA GLU A 347 1.98 -3.15 9.42
C GLU A 347 2.32 -4.24 8.42
N ASN A 348 3.16 -3.92 7.45
CA ASN A 348 3.72 -4.92 6.55
C ASN A 348 4.92 -5.60 7.22
N GLY A 349 4.91 -6.92 7.20
CA GLY A 349 5.93 -7.80 7.78
C GLY A 349 7.27 -7.73 7.06
N GLU A 350 8.23 -8.46 7.58
CA GLU A 350 9.59 -8.55 7.03
C GLU A 350 9.61 -9.46 5.82
N ASP A 351 10.35 -9.06 4.78
CA ASP A 351 10.51 -9.81 3.54
C ASP A 351 11.74 -10.74 3.57
N GLU A 352 11.85 -11.62 2.60
CA GLU A 352 12.92 -12.60 2.42
C GLU A 352 14.21 -12.01 1.81
N ARG A 353 14.47 -10.75 2.04
CA ARG A 353 15.60 -10.00 1.47
C ARG A 353 16.46 -9.35 2.53
N GLY A 354 17.64 -8.90 2.12
CA GLY A 354 18.56 -8.13 2.96
C GLY A 354 19.47 -8.94 3.84
N ALA A 355 20.15 -8.25 4.72
CA ALA A 355 21.15 -8.83 5.61
C ALA A 355 20.57 -9.77 6.67
N ARG A 356 19.26 -9.68 6.94
CA ARG A 356 18.53 -10.52 7.88
C ARG A 356 17.16 -10.85 7.27
N PRO A 357 17.15 -11.68 6.22
CA PRO A 357 15.91 -12.04 5.53
C PRO A 357 15.00 -12.85 6.44
N THR A 358 13.69 -12.72 6.21
CA THR A 358 12.68 -13.47 6.95
C THR A 358 11.62 -13.92 5.96
N ASN A 359 11.42 -15.24 5.87
CA ASN A 359 10.44 -15.82 4.97
C ASN A 359 9.09 -16.00 5.67
N ASN A 360 8.00 -15.66 4.98
CA ASN A 360 6.63 -15.79 5.49
C ASN A 360 6.37 -15.06 6.82
N ALA A 361 7.02 -13.93 7.06
CA ALA A 361 6.67 -13.09 8.18
C ALA A 361 5.26 -12.50 7.97
N PRO A 362 4.34 -12.69 8.92
CA PRO A 362 2.98 -12.23 8.75
C PRO A 362 2.89 -10.70 8.77
N ASP A 363 2.03 -10.13 7.97
CA ASP A 363 1.55 -8.78 8.17
C ASP A 363 0.70 -8.68 9.43
N ARG A 364 0.49 -7.48 9.97
CA ARG A 364 -0.09 -7.33 11.31
C ARG A 364 -1.10 -6.22 11.37
N LEU A 365 -2.19 -6.48 12.07
CA LEU A 365 -3.11 -5.46 12.53
C LEU A 365 -2.77 -5.12 13.99
N GLN A 366 -2.44 -3.88 14.25
CA GLN A 366 -1.90 -3.40 15.51
C GLN A 366 -2.82 -2.37 16.17
N LEU A 367 -2.71 -2.20 17.47
CA LEU A 367 -3.35 -1.13 18.23
C LEU A 367 -2.30 -0.33 18.99
N ALA A 368 -1.96 0.83 18.48
CA ALA A 368 -1.01 1.73 19.09
C ALA A 368 -1.67 2.61 20.16
N GLN A 369 -1.01 2.74 21.31
CA GLN A 369 -1.44 3.56 22.44
C GLN A 369 -0.24 4.13 23.16
N MET A 370 -0.35 5.38 23.59
CA MET A 370 0.63 5.92 24.52
C MET A 370 0.20 5.60 25.95
N LYS A 371 1.01 4.84 26.68
CA LYS A 371 0.74 4.43 28.07
C LYS A 371 1.56 5.26 29.04
N ASN A 372 0.91 5.99 29.95
CA ASN A 372 1.58 6.82 30.96
C ASN A 372 2.61 7.82 30.35
N GLY A 373 2.29 8.39 29.19
CA GLY A 373 3.17 9.34 28.50
C GLY A 373 4.39 8.71 27.84
N LYS A 374 4.43 7.38 27.72
CA LYS A 374 5.51 6.66 27.04
C LYS A 374 4.96 5.96 25.79
N PRO A 375 5.73 5.94 24.67
CA PRO A 375 5.36 5.18 23.49
C PRO A 375 5.36 3.68 23.83
N ASP A 376 4.38 2.96 23.35
CA ASP A 376 4.39 1.50 23.41
C ASP A 376 5.35 0.92 22.36
N PHE A 377 5.71 -0.36 22.52
CA PHE A 377 6.65 -1.08 21.68
C PHE A 377 5.97 -2.32 21.09
N HIS A 378 6.06 -2.51 19.77
CA HIS A 378 5.37 -3.55 19.04
C HIS A 378 6.23 -4.74 18.63
N GLY A 379 7.53 -4.69 18.93
CA GLY A 379 8.40 -5.87 18.93
C GLY A 379 9.40 -5.97 17.79
N TRP A 380 9.19 -5.26 16.68
CA TRP A 380 10.18 -5.25 15.60
C TRP A 380 11.55 -4.75 16.11
N PRO A 381 12.68 -5.34 15.71
CA PRO A 381 12.82 -6.33 14.64
C PRO A 381 12.84 -7.80 15.10
N ASP A 382 12.62 -8.08 16.37
CA ASP A 382 12.84 -9.42 16.94
C ASP A 382 11.53 -10.17 17.28
N ARG A 383 10.38 -9.66 16.85
CA ARG A 383 9.10 -10.31 17.07
C ARG A 383 8.31 -10.36 15.78
N PHE A 384 7.90 -11.56 15.41
CA PHE A 384 7.11 -11.85 14.21
C PHE A 384 5.68 -12.23 14.65
N GLY A 385 4.77 -11.28 14.57
CA GLY A 385 3.42 -11.47 15.09
C GLY A 385 3.42 -11.77 16.59
N PHE A 386 3.00 -12.98 16.97
CA PHE A 386 3.00 -13.43 18.36
C PHE A 386 4.31 -14.10 18.80
N LEU A 387 5.17 -14.43 17.85
CA LEU A 387 6.39 -15.20 18.10
C LEU A 387 7.60 -14.29 18.25
N ASP A 388 8.45 -14.63 19.23
CA ASP A 388 9.81 -14.14 19.30
C ASP A 388 10.66 -14.75 18.18
N SER A 389 11.70 -14.06 17.70
CA SER A 389 12.53 -14.53 16.60
C SER A 389 13.21 -15.88 16.89
N THR A 390 13.53 -16.17 18.14
CA THR A 390 14.10 -17.47 18.50
C THR A 390 13.09 -18.62 18.47
N GLN A 391 11.82 -18.31 18.43
CA GLN A 391 10.73 -19.27 18.31
C GLN A 391 10.16 -19.32 16.88
N ALA A 392 10.54 -18.36 16.05
CA ALA A 392 10.07 -18.29 14.68
C ALA A 392 10.72 -19.40 13.85
N VAL A 393 9.90 -20.12 13.13
CA VAL A 393 10.28 -21.15 12.17
C VAL A 393 10.38 -20.57 10.76
N PHE A 394 10.62 -19.28 10.66
CA PHE A 394 10.87 -18.65 9.38
C PHE A 394 12.25 -19.06 8.89
N ASN A 395 12.31 -19.52 7.66
CA ASN A 395 13.56 -19.90 7.05
C ASN A 395 14.26 -18.66 6.45
N PRO A 396 15.15 -18.03 7.19
CA PRO A 396 15.68 -16.72 6.81
C PRO A 396 16.78 -16.78 5.77
N GLN A 397 17.18 -17.96 5.32
CA GLN A 397 18.31 -18.09 4.40
C GLN A 397 18.10 -19.22 3.39
N GLY A 398 17.47 -18.92 2.28
CA GLY A 398 17.38 -19.81 1.15
C GLY A 398 16.51 -21.03 1.37
N GLY A 399 15.45 -20.89 2.13
CA GLY A 399 14.40 -21.91 2.20
C GLY A 399 13.72 -22.10 0.85
N PRO A 400 12.83 -23.09 0.74
CA PRO A 400 12.06 -23.29 -0.48
C PRO A 400 11.28 -22.04 -0.92
N GLY A 401 11.02 -21.12 0.01
CA GLY A 401 10.36 -19.86 -0.23
C GLY A 401 11.28 -18.65 -0.40
N ASP A 402 12.55 -18.76 -0.08
CA ASP A 402 13.51 -17.67 -0.25
C ASP A 402 13.90 -17.54 -1.71
N ASP A 403 13.26 -16.62 -2.35
CA ASP A 403 13.32 -16.44 -3.77
C ASP A 403 14.62 -15.81 -4.24
N LEU A 404 15.20 -14.95 -3.44
CA LEU A 404 16.47 -14.31 -3.76
C LEU A 404 17.65 -15.31 -3.75
N CYS A 405 17.50 -16.41 -3.03
CA CYS A 405 18.55 -17.38 -2.81
C CYS A 405 18.31 -18.74 -3.48
N ASN A 406 17.17 -18.93 -4.15
CA ASN A 406 16.80 -20.21 -4.73
C ASN A 406 17.19 -20.32 -6.22
N PRO A 407 18.29 -20.98 -6.56
CA PRO A 407 18.74 -21.09 -7.95
C PRO A 407 17.77 -21.86 -8.86
N THR A 408 16.88 -22.69 -8.30
CA THR A 408 15.91 -23.47 -9.08
C THR A 408 14.73 -22.61 -9.55
N LYS A 409 14.54 -21.46 -8.95
CA LYS A 409 13.49 -20.52 -9.33
C LYS A 409 13.99 -19.36 -10.21
N GLY A 410 15.18 -19.48 -10.75
CA GLY A 410 15.77 -18.46 -11.61
C GLY A 410 16.42 -17.31 -10.85
N SER A 411 16.50 -17.41 -9.51
CA SER A 411 17.29 -16.46 -8.75
C SER A 411 18.74 -16.52 -9.21
N PRO A 412 19.31 -15.43 -9.67
CA PRO A 412 20.72 -15.34 -9.96
C PRO A 412 21.56 -15.26 -8.69
N GLY A 413 20.92 -15.21 -7.52
CA GLY A 413 21.58 -15.18 -6.23
C GLY A 413 22.35 -16.46 -5.98
N THR A 414 23.65 -16.38 -6.14
CA THR A 414 24.58 -17.36 -5.64
C THR A 414 25.21 -16.80 -4.37
N ALA A 415 25.80 -17.67 -3.54
CA ALA A 415 26.57 -17.21 -2.38
C ALA A 415 27.67 -16.19 -2.72
N THR A 416 27.96 -15.99 -4.00
CA THR A 416 28.89 -14.98 -4.52
C THR A 416 28.21 -13.65 -4.79
N THR A 417 26.95 -13.66 -5.21
CA THR A 417 26.18 -12.44 -5.54
C THR A 417 25.45 -11.91 -4.30
N PHE A 418 24.98 -12.83 -3.47
CA PHE A 418 24.40 -12.55 -2.17
C PHE A 418 25.05 -13.46 -1.14
N PRO A 419 26.05 -12.98 -0.39
CA PRO A 419 26.71 -13.79 0.64
C PRO A 419 25.77 -14.31 1.73
N ALA A 420 24.59 -13.70 1.91
CA ALA A 420 23.53 -14.23 2.74
C ALA A 420 22.91 -15.52 2.17
N CYS A 421 22.97 -15.73 0.85
CA CYS A 421 22.51 -16.94 0.19
C CYS A 421 23.50 -18.10 0.37
N LYS A 422 23.72 -18.51 1.58
CA LYS A 422 24.50 -19.74 1.85
C LYS A 422 23.67 -20.96 1.43
N PRO A 423 24.32 -22.06 1.03
CA PRO A 423 23.63 -23.30 0.77
C PRO A 423 22.79 -23.67 1.99
N VAL A 424 21.49 -23.69 1.81
CA VAL A 424 20.55 -24.12 2.83
C VAL A 424 20.43 -25.61 2.73
N VAL A 425 20.57 -26.28 3.83
CA VAL A 425 20.21 -27.68 3.94
C VAL A 425 18.68 -27.71 3.86
N GLN A 426 18.18 -28.24 2.76
CA GLN A 426 16.73 -28.27 2.50
C GLN A 426 16.03 -29.00 3.65
N GLY A 427 15.12 -28.29 4.33
CA GLY A 427 14.33 -28.82 5.44
C GLY A 427 14.82 -28.44 6.84
N GLU A 428 15.84 -27.64 6.99
CA GLU A 428 16.25 -27.10 8.28
C GLU A 428 15.74 -25.65 8.42
N ASP A 429 14.65 -25.47 9.15
CA ASP A 429 14.22 -24.18 9.63
C ASP A 429 15.18 -23.69 10.71
N SER A 430 15.75 -22.54 10.51
CA SER A 430 16.65 -21.92 11.49
C SER A 430 15.94 -20.74 12.17
N PRO A 431 15.96 -20.67 13.50
CA PRO A 431 15.47 -19.49 14.19
C PRO A 431 16.21 -18.23 13.74
N VAL A 432 15.46 -17.16 13.56
CA VAL A 432 16.03 -15.84 13.22
C VAL A 432 16.83 -15.34 14.41
N LYS A 433 18.08 -14.96 14.21
CA LYS A 433 18.95 -14.45 15.29
C LYS A 433 18.47 -13.07 15.75
N HIS A 434 18.46 -12.84 17.06
CA HIS A 434 18.10 -11.56 17.66
C HIS A 434 19.05 -10.43 17.28
N VAL A 435 18.46 -9.27 17.02
CA VAL A 435 19.15 -7.97 16.94
C VAL A 435 19.32 -7.37 18.34
N LEU A 436 18.30 -7.46 19.16
CA LEU A 436 18.29 -6.94 20.53
C LEU A 436 18.71 -8.04 21.52
N ALA A 437 19.41 -7.66 22.59
CA ALA A 437 19.70 -8.57 23.68
C ALA A 437 18.43 -8.95 24.46
N PHE A 438 17.52 -7.99 24.56
CA PHE A 438 16.18 -8.12 25.15
C PHE A 438 15.30 -6.95 24.67
N PRO A 439 13.99 -7.13 24.64
CA PRO A 439 13.09 -6.01 24.29
C PRO A 439 13.22 -4.87 25.30
N PRO A 440 13.17 -3.59 24.86
CA PRO A 440 13.30 -2.44 25.77
C PRO A 440 12.13 -2.32 26.75
N GLN A 441 11.01 -2.90 26.42
CA GLN A 441 9.82 -3.09 27.24
C GLN A 441 9.01 -4.28 26.70
N PRO A 442 8.06 -4.84 27.45
CA PRO A 442 7.20 -5.92 26.93
C PRO A 442 6.49 -5.47 25.65
N PRO A 443 6.63 -6.23 24.56
CA PRO A 443 5.98 -5.88 23.30
C PRO A 443 4.46 -5.99 23.42
N VAL A 444 3.76 -5.09 22.76
CA VAL A 444 2.30 -5.18 22.59
C VAL A 444 2.02 -6.27 21.56
N ALA A 445 1.09 -7.15 21.88
CA ALA A 445 0.65 -8.16 20.92
C ALA A 445 -0.19 -7.53 19.81
N PRO A 446 -0.09 -7.99 18.56
CA PRO A 446 -0.97 -7.55 17.50
C PRO A 446 -2.42 -7.93 17.79
N LEU A 447 -3.36 -7.20 17.23
CA LEU A 447 -4.78 -7.55 17.25
C LEU A 447 -5.05 -8.81 16.45
N ALA A 448 -4.46 -8.88 15.25
CA ALA A 448 -4.55 -10.02 14.35
C ALA A 448 -3.30 -10.14 13.50
N LEU A 449 -3.13 -11.29 12.88
CA LEU A 449 -2.15 -11.55 11.85
C LEU A 449 -2.86 -11.69 10.51
N GLU A 450 -2.26 -11.10 9.51
CA GLU A 450 -2.58 -11.29 8.11
C GLU A 450 -1.65 -12.36 7.51
N PRO A 451 -2.01 -12.96 6.38
CA PRO A 451 -1.04 -13.71 5.61
C PRO A 451 0.20 -12.87 5.29
N ALA A 452 1.33 -13.53 5.06
CA ALA A 452 2.53 -12.85 4.57
C ALA A 452 2.22 -12.18 3.22
N ASP A 453 2.87 -11.05 2.96
CA ASP A 453 2.87 -10.35 1.68
C ASP A 453 1.51 -9.82 1.20
N VAL A 454 0.47 -9.81 2.04
CA VAL A 454 -0.79 -9.13 1.66
C VAL A 454 -0.64 -7.62 1.55
N ALA A 455 0.41 -7.07 2.10
CA ALA A 455 0.68 -5.64 2.18
C ALA A 455 -0.54 -4.87 2.70
N ALA A 456 -0.91 -5.13 3.96
CA ALA A 456 -2.01 -4.43 4.62
C ALA A 456 -1.69 -2.94 4.78
N VAL A 457 -2.49 -2.07 4.16
CA VAL A 457 -2.22 -0.64 4.02
C VAL A 457 -3.36 0.22 4.58
N GLY A 458 -3.83 1.27 3.92
CA GLY A 458 -4.71 2.28 4.49
C GLY A 458 -6.09 1.79 4.94
N PRO A 459 -6.40 1.82 6.26
CA PRO A 459 -7.70 1.42 6.81
C PRO A 459 -8.66 2.61 7.02
N ASP A 460 -9.97 2.33 7.10
CA ASP A 460 -10.95 3.22 7.68
C ASP A 460 -12.09 2.46 8.39
N PHE A 461 -12.78 3.11 9.32
CA PHE A 461 -13.88 2.53 10.07
C PHE A 461 -15.24 2.85 9.45
N ALA A 462 -16.07 1.83 9.27
CA ALA A 462 -17.39 1.95 8.68
C ALA A 462 -18.32 2.83 9.53
N PRO A 463 -18.90 3.90 8.94
CA PRO A 463 -19.93 4.69 9.61
C PRO A 463 -21.23 3.87 9.72
N ASN A 464 -22.12 4.27 10.62
CA ASN A 464 -23.41 3.60 10.82
C ASN A 464 -24.24 3.46 9.54
N SER A 465 -24.16 4.47 8.65
CA SER A 465 -24.86 4.46 7.36
C SER A 465 -24.38 3.36 6.41
N PHE A 466 -23.19 2.82 6.63
CA PHE A 466 -22.60 1.76 5.82
C PHE A 466 -22.81 0.37 6.42
N ALA A 467 -23.22 0.28 7.68
CA ALA A 467 -23.42 -0.98 8.37
C ALA A 467 -24.56 -1.81 7.76
N THR A 468 -24.35 -3.14 7.72
CA THR A 468 -25.31 -4.16 7.24
C THR A 468 -25.20 -5.39 8.15
N GLY A 469 -25.87 -6.50 7.80
CA GLY A 469 -25.68 -7.79 8.50
C GLY A 469 -24.24 -8.31 8.39
N VAL A 470 -23.55 -8.03 7.28
CA VAL A 470 -22.15 -8.46 7.04
C VAL A 470 -21.16 -7.45 7.62
N VAL A 471 -21.36 -6.17 7.34
CA VAL A 471 -20.51 -5.08 7.85
C VAL A 471 -21.10 -4.56 9.13
N ARG A 472 -20.51 -4.93 10.27
CA ARG A 472 -21.00 -4.44 11.59
C ARG A 472 -20.65 -2.96 11.78
N ARG A 473 -21.42 -2.31 12.64
CA ARG A 473 -21.14 -0.95 13.07
C ARG A 473 -19.70 -0.86 13.62
N GLY A 474 -18.91 0.06 13.10
CA GLY A 474 -17.52 0.26 13.52
C GLY A 474 -16.56 -0.81 12.99
N ALA A 475 -16.97 -1.65 12.03
CA ALA A 475 -16.02 -2.52 11.35
C ALA A 475 -14.92 -1.69 10.69
N ALA A 476 -13.69 -2.19 10.70
CA ALA A 476 -12.63 -1.62 9.88
C ALA A 476 -12.64 -2.27 8.49
N LEU A 477 -12.42 -1.46 7.48
CA LEU A 477 -12.11 -1.90 6.13
C LEU A 477 -10.65 -1.59 5.88
N VAL A 478 -9.89 -2.56 5.40
CA VAL A 478 -8.44 -2.47 5.21
C VAL A 478 -8.12 -2.74 3.74
N ALA A 479 -7.48 -1.81 3.08
CA ALA A 479 -6.91 -2.06 1.76
C ALA A 479 -5.70 -3.00 1.92
N ARG A 480 -5.59 -4.03 1.05
CA ARG A 480 -4.43 -4.91 0.99
C ARG A 480 -3.83 -4.82 -0.41
N GLU A 481 -2.70 -4.14 -0.49
CA GLU A 481 -2.05 -3.81 -1.76
C GLU A 481 -1.68 -5.04 -2.57
N GLY A 482 -1.31 -6.09 -1.88
CA GLY A 482 -0.97 -7.38 -2.46
C GLY A 482 0.51 -7.58 -2.69
N ASP A 483 0.83 -8.83 -2.88
CA ASP A 483 2.17 -9.33 -3.13
C ASP A 483 2.80 -8.69 -4.38
N PHE A 484 4.11 -8.52 -4.35
CA PHE A 484 4.92 -8.11 -5.49
C PHE A 484 5.57 -9.31 -6.22
N GLY A 485 4.95 -10.47 -6.17
CA GLY A 485 5.42 -11.69 -6.80
C GLY A 485 6.37 -12.53 -5.94
N PHE A 486 6.55 -12.18 -4.68
CA PHE A 486 7.40 -12.95 -3.76
C PHE A 486 6.78 -14.30 -3.43
N SER A 487 5.48 -14.37 -3.16
CA SER A 487 4.79 -15.62 -2.83
C SER A 487 4.39 -16.45 -4.05
N ALA A 488 4.07 -15.85 -5.16
CA ALA A 488 3.65 -16.57 -6.38
C ALA A 488 4.69 -17.57 -6.94
N GLY A 489 5.95 -17.51 -6.50
CA GLY A 489 7.03 -18.45 -6.84
C GLY A 489 6.96 -19.78 -6.18
N ASN A 490 6.30 -19.84 -5.08
CA ASN A 490 6.24 -21.03 -4.24
C ASN A 490 5.08 -21.96 -4.58
N GLY A 491 4.24 -21.55 -5.57
CA GLY A 491 2.94 -22.17 -5.81
C GLY A 491 1.91 -21.78 -4.75
N GLU A 492 2.25 -20.80 -3.95
CA GLU A 492 1.32 -20.12 -3.05
C GLU A 492 0.49 -19.14 -3.86
N PRO A 493 -0.80 -18.99 -3.56
CA PRO A 493 -1.61 -17.99 -4.21
C PRO A 493 -1.13 -16.57 -3.88
N GLU A 494 -1.21 -15.68 -4.86
CA GLU A 494 -0.97 -14.26 -4.60
C GLU A 494 -1.92 -13.77 -3.52
N ALA A 495 -1.37 -13.04 -2.56
CA ALA A 495 -2.13 -12.54 -1.43
C ALA A 495 -2.51 -11.07 -1.63
N GLY A 496 -3.61 -10.63 -1.04
CA GLY A 496 -4.04 -9.24 -1.09
C GLY A 496 -4.82 -8.88 -2.35
N HIS A 497 -4.58 -7.70 -2.93
CA HIS A 497 -5.30 -7.11 -4.07
C HIS A 497 -6.81 -6.95 -3.81
N ASP A 498 -7.19 -6.67 -2.57
CA ASP A 498 -8.57 -6.64 -2.13
C ASP A 498 -8.82 -5.64 -0.98
N ILE A 499 -10.05 -5.60 -0.51
CA ILE A 499 -10.42 -4.93 0.73
C ILE A 499 -10.83 -5.99 1.73
N GLU A 500 -10.16 -6.02 2.86
CA GLU A 500 -10.52 -6.86 3.98
C GLU A 500 -11.56 -6.18 4.88
N LEU A 501 -12.45 -6.99 5.45
CA LEU A 501 -13.42 -6.60 6.47
C LEU A 501 -13.01 -7.16 7.83
N VAL A 502 -12.81 -6.28 8.78
CA VAL A 502 -12.48 -6.60 10.17
C VAL A 502 -13.66 -6.24 11.05
N ASN A 503 -14.47 -7.22 11.42
CA ASN A 503 -15.58 -7.05 12.35
C ASN A 503 -15.11 -7.20 13.80
N PHE A 504 -15.59 -6.33 14.68
CA PHE A 504 -15.25 -6.34 16.10
C PHE A 504 -16.44 -6.80 16.95
N SER A 505 -16.17 -7.52 18.08
CA SER A 505 -17.22 -7.88 19.03
C SER A 505 -17.76 -6.67 19.78
N LYS A 506 -19.04 -6.67 20.15
CA LYS A 506 -19.67 -5.61 20.94
C LYS A 506 -19.13 -5.50 22.38
N ARG A 507 -18.45 -6.52 22.89
CA ARG A 507 -18.06 -6.64 24.30
C ARG A 507 -16.57 -6.56 24.49
N GLY A 508 -15.91 -5.50 24.40
CA GLY A 508 -14.50 -5.17 24.77
C GLY A 508 -13.58 -6.18 25.49
N GLU A 509 -14.01 -7.43 25.67
CA GLU A 509 -13.19 -8.55 26.11
C GLU A 509 -12.76 -9.37 24.92
N PRO A 510 -11.65 -10.13 25.02
CA PRO A 510 -10.75 -10.26 23.89
C PRO A 510 -11.54 -10.30 22.59
N LEU A 511 -11.45 -9.19 21.89
CA LEU A 511 -12.18 -8.95 20.64
C LEU A 511 -11.99 -10.17 19.75
N LYS A 512 -13.04 -10.93 19.49
CA LYS A 512 -13.02 -11.84 18.37
C LYS A 512 -12.98 -10.96 17.12
N LEU A 513 -11.84 -10.88 16.52
CA LEU A 513 -11.71 -10.34 15.18
C LEU A 513 -12.23 -11.40 14.21
N GLU A 514 -13.18 -11.02 13.40
CA GLU A 514 -13.61 -11.83 12.26
C GLU A 514 -13.04 -11.14 11.02
N LEU A 515 -12.08 -11.80 10.39
CA LEU A 515 -11.45 -11.34 9.16
C LEU A 515 -12.16 -11.99 7.97
N SER A 516 -12.54 -11.20 7.00
CA SER A 516 -13.13 -11.67 5.75
C SER A 516 -12.92 -10.69 4.60
N ARG A 517 -12.96 -11.16 3.37
CA ARG A 517 -12.88 -10.27 2.21
C ARG A 517 -14.18 -9.49 2.03
N PHE A 518 -14.06 -8.18 1.87
CA PHE A 518 -15.19 -7.29 1.59
C PHE A 518 -15.37 -7.03 0.10
N ALA A 519 -14.28 -6.73 -0.61
CA ALA A 519 -14.30 -6.47 -2.04
C ALA A 519 -13.05 -7.06 -2.70
N PHE A 520 -13.23 -7.80 -3.78
CA PHE A 520 -12.15 -8.47 -4.48
C PHE A 520 -12.54 -8.76 -5.93
N ASN A 521 -11.54 -8.99 -6.79
CA ASN A 521 -11.77 -9.29 -8.19
C ASN A 521 -12.45 -10.66 -8.37
N CYS A 522 -13.50 -10.66 -9.16
CA CYS A 522 -14.22 -11.86 -9.55
C CYS A 522 -15.06 -11.55 -10.79
N ALA A 523 -14.90 -12.33 -11.85
CA ALA A 523 -15.71 -12.18 -13.04
C ALA A 523 -17.19 -12.21 -12.71
N SER A 524 -17.97 -11.30 -13.29
CA SER A 524 -19.38 -11.07 -12.90
C SER A 524 -20.26 -12.33 -12.99
N GLU A 525 -19.96 -13.23 -13.92
CA GLU A 525 -20.65 -14.51 -14.05
C GLU A 525 -20.36 -15.51 -12.92
N ASN A 526 -19.26 -15.34 -12.21
CA ASN A 526 -18.81 -16.22 -11.13
C ASN A 526 -19.14 -15.67 -9.72
N GLN A 527 -19.60 -14.41 -9.65
CA GLN A 527 -19.95 -13.79 -8.37
C GLN A 527 -21.17 -14.43 -7.73
N GLY A 528 -21.09 -14.59 -6.43
CA GLY A 528 -22.15 -15.08 -5.57
C GLY A 528 -22.03 -14.52 -4.17
N VAL A 529 -22.89 -14.98 -3.29
CA VAL A 529 -22.81 -14.71 -1.83
C VAL A 529 -23.14 -15.99 -1.08
N ASP A 530 -22.48 -16.16 0.05
CA ASP A 530 -22.79 -17.23 0.99
C ASP A 530 -24.12 -16.96 1.74
N PRO A 531 -24.62 -17.90 2.55
CA PRO A 531 -25.84 -17.69 3.34
C PRO A 531 -25.77 -16.52 4.33
N ASN A 532 -24.59 -16.07 4.70
CA ASN A 532 -24.35 -14.93 5.59
C ASN A 532 -24.27 -13.59 4.81
N GLY A 533 -24.30 -13.65 3.48
CA GLY A 533 -24.17 -12.48 2.60
C GLY A 533 -22.73 -12.06 2.29
N THR A 534 -21.74 -12.87 2.65
CA THR A 534 -20.33 -12.64 2.31
C THR A 534 -20.11 -12.94 0.82
N PRO A 535 -19.35 -12.10 0.08
CA PRO A 535 -19.12 -12.33 -1.34
C PRO A 535 -18.28 -13.59 -1.58
N THR A 536 -18.66 -14.33 -2.59
CA THR A 536 -17.98 -15.55 -3.05
C THR A 536 -17.67 -15.44 -4.53
N CYS A 537 -16.65 -16.15 -4.95
CA CYS A 537 -16.29 -16.30 -6.36
C CYS A 537 -16.16 -17.78 -6.68
N GLN A 538 -17.08 -18.32 -7.46
CA GLN A 538 -17.13 -19.74 -7.78
C GLN A 538 -17.30 -19.96 -9.26
N ASP A 539 -16.54 -20.89 -9.81
CA ASP A 539 -16.80 -21.39 -11.16
C ASP A 539 -18.15 -22.12 -11.17
N LYS A 540 -19.11 -21.59 -11.88
CA LYS A 540 -20.47 -22.17 -11.95
C LYS A 540 -20.53 -23.51 -12.66
N ALA A 541 -19.52 -23.85 -13.46
CA ALA A 541 -19.45 -25.13 -14.16
C ALA A 541 -18.86 -26.23 -13.29
N THR A 542 -17.85 -25.93 -12.48
CA THR A 542 -17.14 -26.90 -11.63
C THR A 542 -17.54 -26.82 -10.16
N GLY A 543 -18.06 -25.68 -9.71
CA GLY A 543 -18.34 -25.40 -8.30
C GLY A 543 -17.06 -25.14 -7.48
N GLU A 544 -15.92 -25.07 -8.13
CA GLU A 544 -14.64 -24.77 -7.48
C GLU A 544 -14.55 -23.30 -7.10
N ASP A 545 -13.99 -23.03 -5.94
CA ASP A 545 -13.69 -21.66 -5.50
C ASP A 545 -12.60 -21.10 -6.42
N ARG A 546 -12.93 -20.09 -7.20
CA ARG A 546 -11.92 -19.36 -7.97
C ARG A 546 -11.23 -18.40 -7.04
N SER A 547 -10.01 -18.73 -6.69
CA SER A 547 -9.14 -17.83 -5.95
C SER A 547 -8.89 -16.54 -6.75
N LEU A 548 -8.56 -15.46 -6.06
CA LEU A 548 -8.13 -14.20 -6.66
C LEU A 548 -7.07 -14.38 -7.74
N ASP A 549 -6.19 -15.35 -7.52
CA ASP A 549 -5.06 -15.66 -8.39
C ASP A 549 -5.48 -16.15 -9.76
N GLN A 550 -6.53 -16.94 -9.85
CA GLN A 550 -7.01 -17.39 -11.15
C GLN A 550 -7.64 -16.26 -11.95
N ALA A 551 -8.38 -15.37 -11.31
CA ALA A 551 -8.92 -14.18 -11.96
C ALA A 551 -7.80 -13.22 -12.40
N PHE A 552 -6.76 -13.09 -11.59
CA PHE A 552 -5.59 -12.28 -11.92
C PHE A 552 -4.68 -12.95 -12.95
N ALA A 553 -4.45 -14.25 -12.86
CA ALA A 553 -3.69 -15.02 -13.85
C ALA A 553 -4.38 -15.05 -15.23
N GLU A 554 -5.69 -15.12 -15.26
CA GLU A 554 -6.46 -15.00 -16.51
C GLU A 554 -6.35 -13.59 -17.09
N SER A 555 -6.37 -12.53 -16.25
CA SER A 555 -6.17 -11.16 -16.69
C SER A 555 -4.73 -10.91 -17.17
N THR A 556 -3.74 -11.49 -16.51
CA THR A 556 -2.32 -11.39 -16.92
C THR A 556 -2.02 -12.16 -18.19
N ALA A 557 -2.65 -13.32 -18.40
CA ALA A 557 -2.52 -14.05 -19.67
C ALA A 557 -3.03 -13.22 -20.86
N ALA A 558 -4.07 -12.42 -20.66
CA ALA A 558 -4.62 -11.51 -21.65
C ALA A 558 -4.01 -10.10 -21.59
N ARG A 559 -3.19 -9.79 -20.57
CA ARG A 559 -2.69 -8.44 -20.27
C ARG A 559 -3.78 -7.37 -20.17
N ILE A 560 -4.98 -7.78 -19.81
CA ILE A 560 -6.10 -6.87 -19.60
C ILE A 560 -6.30 -6.71 -18.11
N ILE A 561 -6.26 -5.48 -17.62
CA ILE A 561 -6.49 -5.16 -16.23
C ILE A 561 -7.91 -4.67 -16.06
N HIS A 562 -8.70 -5.43 -15.35
CA HIS A 562 -10.04 -5.12 -14.90
C HIS A 562 -10.10 -5.13 -13.36
N GLY A 563 -10.99 -4.31 -12.80
CA GLY A 563 -11.22 -4.28 -11.37
C GLY A 563 -10.07 -3.67 -10.56
N ILE A 564 -9.93 -4.10 -9.32
CA ILE A 564 -8.92 -3.64 -8.36
C ILE A 564 -7.55 -4.17 -8.78
N ASN A 565 -6.55 -3.30 -8.75
CA ASN A 565 -5.18 -3.71 -9.02
C ASN A 565 -4.32 -3.66 -7.74
N ARG A 566 -3.96 -2.46 -7.26
CA ARG A 566 -3.17 -2.30 -6.03
C ARG A 566 -3.83 -1.29 -5.12
N PRO A 567 -4.72 -1.75 -4.23
CA PRO A 567 -5.43 -0.89 -3.30
C PRO A 567 -4.48 -0.37 -2.21
N ILE A 568 -4.36 0.95 -2.10
CA ILE A 568 -3.44 1.60 -1.15
C ILE A 568 -4.18 2.16 0.06
N GLN A 569 -5.36 2.71 -0.13
CA GLN A 569 -6.11 3.33 0.94
C GLN A 569 -7.61 3.20 0.70
N VAL A 570 -8.34 2.89 1.77
CA VAL A 570 -9.77 3.13 1.82
C VAL A 570 -10.07 4.31 2.72
N GLN A 571 -11.08 5.11 2.36
CA GLN A 571 -11.56 6.21 3.20
C GLN A 571 -13.04 6.49 2.95
N PHE A 572 -13.80 6.70 4.02
CA PHE A 572 -15.19 7.12 3.90
C PHE A 572 -15.28 8.60 3.57
N GLY A 573 -16.09 8.90 2.55
CA GLY A 573 -16.39 10.26 2.13
C GLY A 573 -17.51 10.90 2.97
N PRO A 574 -17.76 12.23 2.80
CA PRO A 574 -18.84 12.94 3.47
C PRO A 574 -20.24 12.42 3.14
N ASP A 575 -20.39 11.72 2.03
CA ASP A 575 -21.62 11.06 1.57
C ASP A 575 -21.84 9.68 2.19
N GLY A 576 -20.88 9.20 3.00
CA GLY A 576 -20.93 7.91 3.65
C GLY A 576 -20.57 6.73 2.74
N ALA A 577 -20.16 6.97 1.51
CA ALA A 577 -19.61 5.96 0.62
C ALA A 577 -18.13 5.69 0.97
N LEU A 578 -17.68 4.47 0.68
CA LEU A 578 -16.28 4.10 0.76
C LEU A 578 -15.58 4.42 -0.56
N TYR A 579 -14.46 5.11 -0.48
CA TYR A 579 -13.58 5.39 -1.61
C TYR A 579 -12.32 4.57 -1.46
N LEU A 580 -11.99 3.81 -2.50
CA LEU A 580 -10.77 3.01 -2.58
C LEU A 580 -9.81 3.69 -3.54
N VAL A 581 -8.62 3.97 -3.07
CA VAL A 581 -7.49 4.44 -3.88
C VAL A 581 -6.76 3.22 -4.40
N ASP A 582 -6.83 3.00 -5.70
CA ASP A 582 -6.16 1.93 -6.43
C ASP A 582 -5.00 2.54 -7.22
N TYR A 583 -3.80 2.15 -6.83
CA TYR A 583 -2.55 2.68 -7.39
C TYR A 583 -2.39 2.45 -8.88
N GLY A 584 -2.96 1.38 -9.38
CA GLY A 584 -2.87 0.96 -10.76
C GLY A 584 -1.83 -0.13 -11.01
N ALA A 585 -1.55 -0.36 -12.28
CA ALA A 585 -0.72 -1.46 -12.72
C ALA A 585 0.77 -1.24 -12.43
N VAL A 586 1.37 -2.25 -11.85
CA VAL A 586 2.81 -2.36 -11.67
C VAL A 586 3.23 -3.73 -12.18
N ARG A 587 4.19 -3.78 -13.11
CA ARG A 587 4.86 -5.05 -13.34
C ARG A 587 5.71 -5.35 -12.12
N ASP A 588 5.46 -6.44 -11.49
CA ASP A 588 6.18 -6.92 -10.33
C ASP A 588 7.05 -8.14 -10.63
N PHE A 589 7.63 -8.70 -9.59
CA PHE A 589 8.56 -9.81 -9.69
C PHE A 589 7.96 -11.09 -10.30
N GLY A 590 6.65 -11.28 -10.28
CA GLY A 590 6.01 -12.52 -10.65
C GLY A 590 4.96 -12.46 -11.74
N GLN A 591 4.24 -11.35 -11.84
CA GLN A 591 3.05 -11.28 -12.69
C GLN A 591 3.35 -11.28 -14.19
N SER A 592 4.43 -10.67 -14.64
CA SER A 592 4.75 -10.60 -16.07
C SER A 592 5.48 -11.83 -16.59
N ASP A 593 6.31 -12.47 -15.79
CA ASP A 593 6.95 -13.76 -16.09
C ASP A 593 7.30 -14.49 -14.80
N PRO A 594 6.62 -15.58 -14.46
CA PRO A 594 6.94 -16.39 -13.27
C PRO A 594 8.40 -16.86 -13.22
N ARG A 595 9.12 -16.85 -14.33
CA ARG A 595 10.54 -17.22 -14.38
C ARG A 595 11.47 -16.04 -14.12
N SER A 596 10.97 -14.81 -14.20
CA SER A 596 11.73 -13.58 -13.97
C SER A 596 11.60 -13.03 -12.55
N LYS A 597 11.04 -13.82 -11.65
CA LYS A 597 10.79 -13.46 -10.27
C LYS A 597 11.99 -13.07 -9.47
N PHE A 598 13.12 -13.55 -9.86
CA PHE A 598 14.33 -13.51 -9.07
C PHE A 598 15.38 -12.78 -9.81
N ILE A 599 15.12 -11.54 -9.91
CA ILE A 599 16.00 -10.62 -10.53
C ILE A 599 16.96 -10.15 -9.43
N THR A 600 18.21 -10.05 -9.78
CA THR A 600 19.21 -9.46 -8.88
C THR A 600 18.74 -8.05 -8.48
N PRO A 601 19.21 -7.48 -7.37
CA PRO A 601 18.97 -6.07 -7.07
C PRO A 601 19.33 -5.12 -8.21
N ALA A 602 20.19 -5.57 -9.12
CA ALA A 602 20.50 -4.84 -10.35
C ALA A 602 19.35 -4.87 -11.36
N ASP A 603 18.46 -5.83 -11.25
CA ASP A 603 17.40 -6.11 -12.21
C ASP A 603 16.00 -5.95 -11.59
N ALA A 604 15.87 -5.19 -10.53
CA ALA A 604 14.60 -4.99 -9.83
C ALA A 604 13.50 -4.53 -10.80
N PRO A 605 12.44 -5.31 -10.95
CA PRO A 605 11.56 -5.20 -12.09
C PRO A 605 10.26 -4.46 -11.82
N LEU A 606 10.16 -3.71 -10.74
CA LEU A 606 8.94 -2.96 -10.47
C LEU A 606 8.78 -1.81 -11.47
N VAL A 607 7.93 -2.01 -12.46
CA VAL A 607 7.64 -1.04 -13.50
C VAL A 607 6.24 -0.49 -13.34
N GLN A 608 6.15 0.75 -12.89
CA GLN A 608 4.89 1.48 -12.80
C GLN A 608 4.34 1.81 -14.20
N ILE A 609 3.06 1.57 -14.42
CA ILE A 609 2.39 1.88 -15.69
C ILE A 609 1.42 3.04 -15.47
N PRO A 610 1.73 4.25 -15.97
CA PRO A 610 0.91 5.43 -15.72
C PRO A 610 -0.47 5.33 -16.38
N LYS A 611 -1.43 6.09 -15.84
CA LYS A 611 -2.83 6.15 -16.28
C LYS A 611 -3.58 4.83 -16.10
N THR A 612 -3.20 4.05 -15.12
CA THR A 612 -3.90 2.83 -14.71
C THR A 612 -4.50 2.93 -13.31
N GLY A 613 -4.21 4.02 -12.58
CA GLY A 613 -4.79 4.28 -11.28
C GLY A 613 -6.28 4.63 -11.34
N VAL A 614 -7.02 4.21 -10.32
CA VAL A 614 -8.47 4.37 -10.22
C VAL A 614 -8.85 4.80 -8.79
N ILE A 615 -9.83 5.66 -8.68
CA ILE A 615 -10.59 5.80 -7.43
C ILE A 615 -11.91 5.07 -7.63
N TRP A 616 -12.10 4.01 -6.87
CA TRP A 616 -13.36 3.27 -6.83
C TRP A 616 -14.28 3.86 -5.76
N LYS A 617 -15.57 3.86 -6.01
CA LYS A 617 -16.60 4.24 -5.05
C LYS A 617 -17.50 3.06 -4.77
N ILE A 618 -17.64 2.71 -3.49
CA ILE A 618 -18.50 1.61 -3.02
C ILE A 618 -19.60 2.23 -2.16
N GLU A 619 -20.82 2.05 -2.60
CA GLU A 619 -22.01 2.62 -1.97
C GLU A 619 -22.92 1.53 -1.45
N ARG A 620 -23.50 1.75 -0.27
CA ARG A 620 -24.62 0.93 0.18
C ARG A 620 -25.86 1.25 -0.65
N VAL A 621 -26.45 0.24 -1.29
CA VAL A 621 -27.67 0.35 -2.08
C VAL A 621 -28.83 -0.36 -1.38
N GLY A 622 -29.89 0.36 -1.07
CA GLY A 622 -31.21 -0.11 -0.73
C GLY A 622 -31.34 -1.25 0.31
N GLY A 623 -31.42 -0.89 1.57
CA GLY A 623 -32.10 -1.68 2.59
C GLY A 623 -33.06 -0.77 3.32
N LYS A 624 -34.34 -1.13 3.42
CA LYS A 624 -35.16 -0.61 4.49
C LYS A 624 -34.44 -0.95 5.79
N ASP A 625 -34.21 0.03 6.63
CA ASP A 625 -33.80 -0.21 8.01
C ASP A 625 -34.73 -1.27 8.60
N HIS A 626 -34.27 -2.50 8.69
CA HIS A 626 -34.82 -3.41 9.66
C HIS A 626 -34.27 -2.91 10.99
N GLY A 627 -35.17 -2.33 11.77
CA GLY A 627 -34.88 -1.87 13.10
C GLY A 627 -34.11 -2.94 13.86
N ASP A 628 -33.13 -2.48 14.60
CA ASP A 628 -32.42 -3.26 15.59
C ASP A 628 -33.47 -3.95 16.49
N ASP A 629 -33.79 -5.18 16.19
CA ASP A 629 -34.32 -6.07 17.21
C ASP A 629 -33.11 -6.46 18.06
N ASP A 630 -32.98 -5.71 19.14
CA ASP A 630 -32.16 -6.06 20.28
C ASP A 630 -32.65 -7.41 20.81
N ASP A 631 -31.91 -8.46 20.55
CA ASP A 631 -31.99 -9.68 21.34
C ASP A 631 -30.57 -10.17 21.66
N ASP A 632 -30.25 -10.04 22.96
CA ASP A 632 -29.29 -10.64 23.92
C ASP A 632 -27.90 -11.08 23.49
#